data_ab282fc0aaf70e6e43e79a2679334792
#
_entry.id   ab282fc0aaf70e6e43e79a2679334792
#
_cell.length_a   1.000
_cell.length_b   1.000
_cell.length_c   1.000
_cell.angle_alpha   90.00
_cell.angle_beta   90.00
_cell.angle_gamma   90.00
#
_symmetry.space_group_name_H-M   'P 1'
#
loop_
_entity.id
_entity.type
_entity.pdbx_description
1 polymer ?
#
loop_
_entity_poly.entity_id
_entity_poly.type
_entity_poly.pdbx_seq_one_letter_code
_entity_poly.pdbx_strand_id
1 'polypeptide(L)'
;MINTFFLIVSSLPVTGYLLELPLYPKKNIYEENFDKNYSIILVPTAGFEHHNNEYFAYPSNSSIKRLYDAYNFSKNLEIPIFISGGKTKKNIDSEAEILAKNFFQDLKNMEIVLETKSINSYDTGVIYNK
;
A
#
# COMPACT_ATOMS: atom_id res chain seq x y z
N MET A 1 41.30 7.21 12.61
CA MET A 1 41.02 5.75 12.57
C MET A 1 39.62 5.38 13.13
N ILE A 2 39.17 5.93 14.26
CA ILE A 2 37.87 5.61 14.87
C ILE A 2 36.69 5.95 13.94
N ASN A 3 36.71 7.10 13.26
CA ASN A 3 35.63 7.52 12.36
C ASN A 3 35.48 6.61 11.12
N THR A 4 36.61 6.14 10.58
CA THR A 4 36.58 5.24 9.41
C THR A 4 36.01 3.87 9.77
N PHE A 5 36.35 3.36 10.94
CA PHE A 5 35.79 2.11 11.46
C PHE A 5 34.27 2.22 11.66
N PHE A 6 33.80 3.34 12.23
CA PHE A 6 32.38 3.58 12.45
C PHE A 6 31.59 3.64 11.13
N LEU A 7 32.15 4.28 10.09
CA LEU A 7 31.55 4.34 8.75
C LEU A 7 31.44 2.95 8.10
N ILE A 8 32.49 2.13 8.24
CA ILE A 8 32.48 0.77 7.71
C ILE A 8 31.42 -0.08 8.42
N VAL A 9 31.36 -0.04 9.75
CA VAL A 9 30.38 -0.82 10.52
C VAL A 9 28.95 -0.37 10.21
N SER A 10 28.69 0.94 10.12
CA SER A 10 27.34 1.46 9.83
C SER A 10 26.88 1.19 8.39
N SER A 11 27.79 0.94 7.45
CA SER A 11 27.47 0.60 6.06
C SER A 11 27.16 -0.89 5.84
N LEU A 12 27.36 -1.74 6.84
CA LEU A 12 27.05 -3.16 6.72
C LEU A 12 25.53 -3.41 6.76
N PRO A 13 24.99 -4.27 5.88
CA PRO A 13 23.56 -4.62 5.88
C PRO A 13 23.05 -5.16 7.22
N VAL A 14 23.94 -5.84 7.97
CA VAL A 14 23.66 -6.37 9.31
C VAL A 14 23.32 -5.26 10.30
N THR A 15 23.98 -4.11 10.21
CA THR A 15 23.71 -2.97 11.10
C THR A 15 22.34 -2.39 10.85
N GLY A 16 21.91 -2.27 9.58
CA GLY A 16 20.56 -1.89 9.21
C GLY A 16 19.53 -2.85 9.80
N TYR A 17 19.71 -4.14 9.62
CA TYR A 17 18.84 -5.18 10.15
C TYR A 17 18.74 -5.13 11.70
N LEU A 18 19.85 -4.95 12.41
CA LEU A 18 19.86 -4.83 13.86
C LEU A 18 19.14 -3.59 14.38
N LEU A 19 19.21 -2.48 13.63
CA LEU A 19 18.48 -1.25 13.95
C LEU A 19 16.98 -1.35 13.67
N GLU A 20 16.58 -2.17 12.70
CA GLU A 20 15.17 -2.41 12.39
C GLU A 20 14.48 -3.36 13.38
N LEU A 21 15.21 -4.32 13.97
CA LEU A 21 14.64 -5.32 14.89
C LEU A 21 13.72 -4.74 16.00
N PRO A 22 14.06 -3.63 16.68
CA PRO A 22 13.18 -3.04 17.68
C PRO A 22 11.95 -2.33 17.09
N LEU A 23 11.95 -2.03 15.78
CA LEU A 23 10.85 -1.36 15.09
C LEU A 23 9.79 -2.37 14.60
N TYR A 24 10.16 -3.65 14.48
CA TYR A 24 9.16 -4.66 14.16
C TYR A 24 8.26 -4.92 15.36
N PRO A 25 6.96 -4.72 15.22
CA PRO A 25 6.02 -5.05 16.31
C PRO A 25 6.13 -6.55 16.62
N LYS A 26 6.47 -6.85 17.87
CA LYS A 26 6.61 -8.24 18.36
C LYS A 26 5.30 -9.01 18.40
N LYS A 27 4.18 -8.36 18.15
CA LYS A 27 2.84 -8.93 18.19
C LYS A 27 2.05 -8.41 16.99
N ASN A 28 1.35 -9.28 16.30
CA ASN A 28 0.36 -8.88 15.32
C ASN A 28 -0.71 -8.06 16.04
N ILE A 29 -0.61 -6.74 15.98
CA ILE A 29 -1.54 -5.79 16.61
C ILE A 29 -2.96 -5.96 16.04
N TYR A 30 -3.08 -6.72 14.96
CA TYR A 30 -4.29 -6.84 14.13
C TYR A 30 -5.35 -7.81 14.65
N GLU A 31 -5.08 -8.60 15.71
CA GLU A 31 -6.02 -9.65 16.14
C GLU A 31 -6.92 -9.27 17.30
N GLU A 32 -6.65 -8.20 18.06
CA GLU A 32 -7.25 -8.05 19.38
C GLU A 32 -8.55 -7.24 19.47
N ASN A 33 -8.95 -6.40 18.47
CA ASN A 33 -10.17 -5.57 18.61
C ASN A 33 -10.75 -5.09 17.26
N PHE A 34 -10.94 -5.97 16.29
CA PHE A 34 -11.67 -5.58 15.08
C PHE A 34 -13.18 -5.67 15.29
N ASP A 35 -13.85 -4.54 15.42
CA ASP A 35 -15.29 -4.49 15.19
C ASP A 35 -15.54 -4.53 13.67
N LYS A 36 -15.95 -5.69 13.16
CA LYS A 36 -16.22 -5.91 11.73
C LYS A 36 -17.19 -4.89 11.14
N ASN A 37 -18.09 -4.33 11.93
CA ASN A 37 -19.13 -3.41 11.45
C ASN A 37 -18.60 -2.00 11.11
N TYR A 38 -17.41 -1.66 11.63
CA TYR A 38 -16.82 -0.32 11.46
C TYR A 38 -15.37 -0.37 10.93
N SER A 39 -14.94 -1.53 10.45
CA SER A 39 -13.56 -1.70 9.98
C SER A 39 -13.49 -1.72 8.46
N ILE A 40 -12.45 -1.12 7.92
CA ILE A 40 -12.14 -1.05 6.50
C ILE A 40 -10.62 -1.17 6.35
N ILE A 41 -10.16 -1.84 5.29
CA ILE A 41 -8.74 -1.95 4.98
C ILE A 41 -8.37 -0.88 3.97
N LEU A 42 -7.61 0.12 4.41
CA LEU A 42 -7.12 1.18 3.52
C LEU A 42 -5.85 0.75 2.80
N VAL A 43 -5.89 0.79 1.47
CA VAL A 43 -4.76 0.50 0.58
C VAL A 43 -4.37 1.78 -0.18
N PRO A 44 -3.44 2.58 0.33
CA PRO A 44 -2.91 3.69 -0.43
C PRO A 44 -2.01 3.17 -1.56
N THR A 45 -2.21 3.68 -2.77
CA THR A 45 -1.35 3.36 -3.92
C THR A 45 0.05 3.98 -3.76
N ALA A 46 1.01 3.47 -4.49
CA ALA A 46 2.41 3.91 -4.45
C ALA A 46 2.93 4.19 -5.88
N GLY A 47 2.06 4.76 -6.71
CA GLY A 47 2.40 5.08 -8.09
C GLY A 47 2.21 3.92 -9.05
N PHE A 48 2.56 4.18 -10.30
CA PHE A 48 2.51 3.22 -11.40
C PHE A 48 3.78 3.32 -12.26
N GLU A 49 4.06 2.26 -13.00
CA GLU A 49 5.19 2.17 -13.91
C GLU A 49 4.71 2.30 -15.36
N HIS A 50 5.45 3.02 -16.18
CA HIS A 50 5.25 3.09 -17.62
C HIS A 50 6.22 2.14 -18.32
N HIS A 51 5.71 1.28 -19.16
CA HIS A 51 6.54 0.55 -20.10
C HIS A 51 6.53 1.30 -21.44
N ASN A 52 7.67 1.63 -21.95
CA ASN A 52 8.13 2.24 -23.23
C ASN A 52 7.11 2.76 -24.27
N ASN A 53 5.83 2.53 -24.16
CA ASN A 53 4.77 3.07 -25.01
C ASN A 53 3.62 3.58 -24.14
N GLU A 54 3.40 4.83 -24.18
CA GLU A 54 2.60 5.77 -23.40
C GLU A 54 1.16 5.38 -23.01
N TYR A 55 0.65 4.23 -23.44
CA TYR A 55 -0.76 3.88 -23.29
C TYR A 55 -1.06 2.84 -22.20
N PHE A 56 -0.04 2.16 -21.69
CA PHE A 56 -0.26 1.14 -20.65
C PHE A 56 0.49 1.52 -19.36
N ALA A 57 -0.28 1.79 -18.33
CA ALA A 57 0.23 1.99 -16.99
C ALA A 57 0.00 0.72 -16.17
N TYR A 58 1.04 0.25 -15.49
CA TYR A 58 0.97 -0.88 -14.56
C TYR A 58 1.14 -0.37 -13.13
N PRO A 59 0.44 -0.95 -12.15
CA PRO A 59 0.66 -0.57 -10.77
C PRO A 59 2.09 -0.91 -10.35
N SER A 60 2.67 -0.06 -9.50
CA SER A 60 3.99 -0.34 -8.94
C SER A 60 3.98 -1.63 -8.09
N ASN A 61 5.13 -2.29 -7.98
CA ASN A 61 5.28 -3.48 -7.14
C ASN A 61 4.85 -3.24 -5.68
N SER A 62 5.07 -2.03 -5.16
CA SER A 62 4.64 -1.64 -3.82
C SER A 62 3.12 -1.59 -3.69
N SER A 63 2.42 -1.06 -4.70
CA SER A 63 0.95 -1.05 -4.75
C SER A 63 0.39 -2.47 -4.81
N ILE A 64 0.99 -3.31 -5.65
CA ILE A 64 0.62 -4.73 -5.79
C ILE A 64 0.75 -5.47 -4.46
N LYS A 65 1.90 -5.33 -3.81
CA LYS A 65 2.14 -5.98 -2.51
C LYS A 65 1.13 -5.55 -1.45
N ARG A 66 0.87 -4.24 -1.33
CA ARG A 66 -0.12 -3.71 -0.38
C ARG A 66 -1.52 -4.28 -0.63
N LEU A 67 -1.95 -4.34 -1.89
CA LEU A 67 -3.25 -4.91 -2.23
C LEU A 67 -3.31 -6.41 -1.95
N TYR A 68 -2.25 -7.15 -2.23
CA TYR A 68 -2.18 -8.58 -1.93
C TYR A 68 -2.27 -8.86 -0.42
N ASP A 69 -1.56 -8.09 0.39
CA ASP A 69 -1.63 -8.19 1.84
C ASP A 69 -3.05 -7.85 2.33
N ALA A 70 -3.64 -6.76 1.83
CA ALA A 70 -5.02 -6.37 2.13
C ALA A 70 -6.05 -7.45 1.74
N TYR A 71 -5.88 -8.06 0.56
CA TYR A 71 -6.71 -9.16 0.09
C TYR A 71 -6.70 -10.34 1.06
N ASN A 72 -5.53 -10.76 1.52
CA ASN A 72 -5.41 -11.86 2.46
C ASN A 72 -6.10 -11.55 3.80
N PHE A 73 -5.99 -10.32 4.30
CA PHE A 73 -6.70 -9.89 5.50
C PHE A 73 -8.22 -9.82 5.28
N SER A 74 -8.67 -9.20 4.21
CA SER A 74 -10.09 -9.04 3.88
C SER A 74 -10.77 -10.40 3.73
N LYS A 75 -10.13 -11.36 3.06
CA LYS A 75 -10.67 -12.71 2.87
C LYS A 75 -10.90 -13.44 4.20
N ASN A 76 -10.04 -13.24 5.18
CA ASN A 76 -10.14 -13.91 6.47
C ASN A 76 -11.13 -13.22 7.41
N LEU A 77 -11.26 -11.90 7.32
CA LEU A 77 -12.01 -11.07 8.26
C LEU A 77 -13.35 -10.58 7.69
N GLU A 78 -13.58 -10.76 6.38
CA GLU A 78 -14.76 -10.22 5.66
C GLU A 78 -14.90 -8.70 5.78
N ILE A 79 -13.77 -7.98 5.71
CA ILE A 79 -13.68 -6.53 5.84
C ILE A 79 -13.51 -5.93 4.45
N PRO A 80 -14.26 -4.86 4.06
CA PRO A 80 -14.13 -4.22 2.76
C PRO A 80 -12.74 -3.58 2.57
N ILE A 81 -12.30 -3.53 1.30
CA ILE A 81 -11.04 -2.90 0.90
C ILE A 81 -11.33 -1.55 0.28
N PHE A 82 -10.66 -0.51 0.77
CA PHE A 82 -10.69 0.84 0.24
C PHE A 82 -9.36 1.17 -0.43
N ILE A 83 -9.34 1.26 -1.77
CA ILE A 83 -8.15 1.58 -2.53
C ILE A 83 -8.14 3.08 -2.81
N SER A 84 -7.10 3.77 -2.35
CA SER A 84 -6.97 5.21 -2.53
C SER A 84 -5.78 5.56 -3.41
N GLY A 85 -6.05 6.31 -4.48
CA GLY A 85 -5.02 6.82 -5.39
C GLY A 85 -5.62 7.55 -6.58
N GLY A 86 -5.37 8.84 -6.66
CA GLY A 86 -5.94 9.73 -7.67
C GLY A 86 -5.20 9.73 -9.01
N LYS A 87 -5.56 10.68 -9.85
CA LYS A 87 -4.94 10.90 -11.16
C LYS A 87 -3.70 11.75 -11.05
N THR A 88 -2.55 11.15 -11.25
CA THR A 88 -1.26 11.87 -11.30
C THR A 88 -0.91 12.39 -12.70
N LYS A 89 -1.59 11.89 -13.76
CA LYS A 89 -1.43 12.36 -15.16
C LYS A 89 -2.79 12.50 -15.85
N LYS A 90 -2.93 13.50 -16.73
CA LYS A 90 -4.20 13.87 -17.36
C LYS A 90 -4.85 12.79 -18.23
N ASN A 91 -4.07 11.98 -18.92
CA ASN A 91 -4.54 11.03 -19.94
C ASN A 91 -4.50 9.57 -19.46
N ILE A 92 -4.35 9.32 -18.17
CA ILE A 92 -4.25 8.00 -17.59
C ILE A 92 -5.33 7.86 -16.52
N ASP A 93 -5.82 6.65 -16.32
CA ASP A 93 -6.72 6.33 -15.22
C ASP A 93 -6.08 6.65 -13.87
N SER A 94 -6.87 6.77 -12.83
CA SER A 94 -6.35 6.95 -11.47
C SER A 94 -5.53 5.72 -11.03
N GLU A 95 -4.60 5.92 -10.12
CA GLU A 95 -3.79 4.83 -9.61
C GLU A 95 -4.64 3.74 -8.97
N ALA A 96 -5.73 4.10 -8.29
CA ALA A 96 -6.69 3.16 -7.74
C ALA A 96 -7.38 2.32 -8.81
N GLU A 97 -7.80 2.94 -9.94
CA GLU A 97 -8.41 2.22 -11.06
C GLU A 97 -7.42 1.29 -11.76
N ILE A 98 -6.18 1.76 -11.98
CA ILE A 98 -5.11 0.93 -12.58
C ILE A 98 -4.84 -0.29 -11.70
N LEU A 99 -4.73 -0.10 -10.39
CA LEU A 99 -4.49 -1.19 -9.45
C LEU A 99 -5.66 -2.18 -9.42
N ALA A 100 -6.88 -1.70 -9.32
CA ALA A 100 -8.07 -2.54 -9.29
C ALA A 100 -8.26 -3.35 -10.59
N LYS A 101 -8.06 -2.75 -11.76
CA LYS A 101 -8.18 -3.43 -13.06
C LYS A 101 -7.22 -4.60 -13.21
N ASN A 102 -6.01 -4.48 -12.70
CA ASN A 102 -5.00 -5.56 -12.79
C ASN A 102 -5.31 -6.75 -11.87
N PHE A 103 -6.16 -6.56 -10.85
CA PHE A 103 -6.52 -7.58 -9.86
C PHE A 103 -8.01 -7.97 -9.89
N PHE A 104 -8.77 -7.50 -10.87
CA PHE A 104 -10.24 -7.63 -10.88
C PHE A 104 -10.75 -9.06 -10.72
N GLN A 105 -10.05 -10.06 -11.28
CA GLN A 105 -10.48 -11.46 -11.17
C GLN A 105 -10.36 -12.00 -9.74
N ASP A 106 -9.30 -11.61 -9.04
CA ASP A 106 -9.05 -12.06 -7.66
C ASP A 106 -9.98 -11.34 -6.66
N LEU A 107 -10.39 -10.12 -7.00
CA LEU A 107 -11.21 -9.25 -6.15
C LEU A 107 -12.73 -9.41 -6.36
N LYS A 108 -13.16 -10.25 -7.29
CA LYS A 108 -14.56 -10.34 -7.75
C LYS A 108 -15.59 -10.63 -6.64
N ASN A 109 -15.18 -11.25 -5.56
CA ASN A 109 -16.06 -11.64 -4.44
C ASN A 109 -15.88 -10.75 -3.21
N MET A 110 -15.23 -9.60 -3.35
CA MET A 110 -14.95 -8.69 -2.25
C MET A 110 -15.63 -7.34 -2.45
N GLU A 111 -16.01 -6.70 -1.37
CA GLU A 111 -16.45 -5.33 -1.39
C GLU A 111 -15.24 -4.40 -1.51
N ILE A 112 -15.18 -3.66 -2.65
CA ILE A 112 -14.08 -2.76 -2.96
C ILE A 112 -14.62 -1.39 -3.23
N VAL A 113 -14.07 -0.39 -2.54
CA VAL A 113 -14.35 1.02 -2.76
C VAL A 113 -13.10 1.68 -3.35
N LEU A 114 -13.26 2.40 -4.46
CA LEU A 114 -12.18 3.14 -5.11
C LEU A 114 -12.29 4.63 -4.81
N GLU A 115 -11.25 5.20 -4.27
CA GLU A 115 -11.07 6.62 -4.11
C GLU A 115 -10.05 7.12 -5.16
N THR A 116 -10.49 8.01 -6.07
CA THR A 116 -9.77 8.38 -7.29
C THR A 116 -9.38 9.87 -7.35
N LYS A 117 -9.56 10.62 -6.26
CA LYS A 117 -9.36 12.07 -6.22
C LYS A 117 -8.08 12.49 -5.50
N SER A 118 -7.66 11.73 -4.50
CA SER A 118 -6.48 12.06 -3.70
C SER A 118 -5.19 11.90 -4.50
N ILE A 119 -4.37 12.92 -4.57
CA ILE A 119 -3.08 12.92 -5.25
C ILE A 119 -1.88 12.76 -4.30
N ASN A 120 -2.15 12.76 -3.00
CA ASN A 120 -1.14 12.59 -1.95
C ASN A 120 -1.78 12.03 -0.67
N SER A 121 -0.95 11.61 0.28
CA SER A 121 -1.41 11.02 1.55
C SER A 121 -2.24 11.97 2.42
N TYR A 122 -2.02 13.27 2.31
CA TYR A 122 -2.81 14.27 3.04
C TYR A 122 -4.25 14.30 2.51
N ASP A 123 -4.42 14.35 1.18
CA ASP A 123 -5.75 14.33 0.54
C ASP A 123 -6.51 13.05 0.90
N THR A 124 -5.83 11.90 0.91
CA THR A 124 -6.41 10.63 1.36
C THR A 124 -6.97 10.76 2.79
N GLY A 125 -6.19 11.33 3.71
CA GLY A 125 -6.63 11.53 5.10
C GLY A 125 -7.81 12.48 5.24
N VAL A 126 -7.89 13.53 4.42
CA VAL A 126 -9.00 14.50 4.43
C VAL A 126 -10.30 13.90 3.87
N ILE A 127 -10.20 13.10 2.81
CA ILE A 127 -11.36 12.45 2.18
C ILE A 127 -11.95 11.39 3.12
N TYR A 128 -11.11 10.72 3.88
CA TYR A 128 -11.51 9.67 4.81
C TYR A 128 -12.26 10.17 6.05
N ASN A 129 -12.05 11.43 6.44
CA ASN A 129 -12.70 12.03 7.61
C ASN A 129 -14.05 12.69 7.29
N LYS A 130 -14.58 12.54 6.09
CA LYS A 130 -15.90 13.03 5.68
C LYS A 130 -16.89 11.88 5.51
#